data_45245441a75274a4f2bf93a9b572a80a
#
_entry.id   45245441a75274a4f2bf93a9b572a80a
#
_cell.length_a   1.000
_cell.length_b   1.000
_cell.length_c   1.000
_cell.angle_alpha   90.00
_cell.angle_beta   90.00
_cell.angle_gamma   90.00
#
_symmetry.space_group_name_H-M   'P 1'
#
loop_
_entity.id
_entity.type
_entity.pdbx_description
1 polymer ?
#
loop_
_entity_poly.entity_id
_entity_poly.type
_entity_poly.pdbx_seq_one_letter_code
_entity_poly.pdbx_strand_id
1 'polypeptide(L)'
;MAWELLSIAGILEIAFAFCMKWSEGFTRLTPGLLTVVAGLSSVVLLSLSMRTLPMGTAYAVWTGIGGAGTAILGMAVLGDSVAPMRLLCIGLILAGVIGLKLVSAN
;
A
#
# COMPACT_ATOMS: atom_id res chain seq x y z
N MET A 1 16.51 -6.70 -4.83
CA MET A 1 16.43 -6.19 -3.44
C MET A 1 15.45 -5.04 -3.29
N ALA A 2 15.62 -3.98 -4.06
CA ALA A 2 14.74 -2.81 -3.90
C ALA A 2 13.27 -3.13 -4.15
N TRP A 3 12.96 -3.93 -5.17
CA TRP A 3 11.57 -4.28 -5.46
C TRP A 3 10.96 -5.17 -4.38
N GLU A 4 11.76 -6.01 -3.75
CA GLU A 4 11.31 -6.83 -2.64
C GLU A 4 10.99 -5.96 -1.41
N LEU A 5 11.87 -5.02 -1.10
CA LEU A 5 11.63 -4.06 -0.02
C LEU A 5 10.38 -3.23 -0.29
N LEU A 6 10.21 -2.80 -1.54
CA LEU A 6 9.08 -2.00 -1.95
C LEU A 6 7.77 -2.76 -1.83
N SER A 7 7.77 -4.04 -2.22
CA SER A 7 6.59 -4.89 -2.11
C SER A 7 6.19 -5.11 -0.66
N ILE A 8 7.16 -5.36 0.21
CA ILE A 8 6.91 -5.52 1.65
C ILE A 8 6.38 -4.21 2.23
N ALA A 9 6.95 -3.08 1.81
CA ALA A 9 6.49 -1.77 2.25
C ALA A 9 5.03 -1.53 1.87
N GLY A 10 4.65 -1.94 0.64
CA GLY A 10 3.26 -1.82 0.18
C GLY A 10 2.30 -2.68 0.99
N ILE A 11 2.71 -3.89 1.35
CA ILE A 11 1.90 -4.77 2.19
C ILE A 11 1.75 -4.18 3.59
N LEU A 12 2.82 -3.62 4.15
CA LEU A 12 2.76 -2.95 5.45
C LEU A 12 1.85 -1.72 5.40
N GLU A 13 1.80 -1.04 4.26
CA GLU A 13 0.90 0.08 4.07
C GLU A 13 -0.57 -0.37 4.13
N ILE A 14 -0.89 -1.54 3.58
CA ILE A 14 -2.23 -2.12 3.67
C ILE A 14 -2.57 -2.39 5.14
N ALA A 15 -1.64 -3.00 5.88
CA ALA A 15 -1.83 -3.26 7.31
C ALA A 15 -1.98 -1.96 8.09
N PHE A 16 -1.20 -0.95 7.75
CA PHE A 16 -1.29 0.38 8.35
C PHE A 16 -2.69 0.97 8.17
N ALA A 17 -3.22 0.93 6.95
CA ALA A 17 -4.54 1.49 6.66
C ALA A 17 -5.64 0.74 7.40
N PHE A 18 -5.57 -0.59 7.44
CA PHE A 18 -6.55 -1.41 8.14
C PHE A 18 -6.54 -1.13 9.65
N CYS A 19 -5.36 -1.10 10.25
CA CYS A 19 -5.21 -0.81 11.67
C CYS A 19 -5.69 0.60 12.00
N MET A 20 -5.43 1.55 11.09
CA MET A 20 -5.89 2.92 11.27
C MET A 20 -7.41 2.98 11.33
N LYS A 21 -8.11 2.26 10.44
CA LYS A 21 -9.56 2.21 10.48
C LYS A 21 -10.05 1.53 11.75
N TRP A 22 -9.40 0.43 12.13
CA TRP A 22 -9.75 -0.33 13.33
C TRP A 22 -9.55 0.52 14.58
N SER A 23 -8.59 1.45 14.59
CA SER A 23 -8.30 2.31 15.74
C SER A 23 -9.38 3.38 15.98
N GLU A 24 -10.32 3.53 15.08
CA GLU A 24 -11.41 4.51 15.18
C GLU A 24 -10.88 5.92 15.49
N GLY A 25 -9.95 6.39 14.64
CA GLY A 25 -9.37 7.70 14.80
C GLY A 25 -8.35 7.78 15.93
N PHE A 26 -7.63 6.65 16.16
CA PHE A 26 -6.63 6.53 17.22
C PHE A 26 -7.21 6.60 18.63
N THR A 27 -8.49 6.31 18.76
CA THR A 27 -9.14 6.27 20.08
C THR A 27 -8.93 4.93 20.79
N ARG A 28 -8.58 3.88 20.04
CA ARG A 28 -8.31 2.55 20.58
C ARG A 28 -6.81 2.34 20.64
N LEU A 29 -6.29 2.01 21.83
CA LEU A 29 -4.84 1.96 22.06
C LEU A 29 -4.13 0.86 21.24
N THR A 30 -4.62 -0.38 21.31
CA THR A 30 -3.93 -1.49 20.64
C THR A 30 -3.89 -1.31 19.12
N PRO A 31 -5.04 -1.09 18.43
CA PRO A 31 -4.96 -0.81 16.98
C PRO A 31 -4.19 0.46 16.66
N GLY A 32 -4.25 1.48 17.51
CA GLY A 32 -3.51 2.72 17.31
C GLY A 32 -2.01 2.50 17.32
N LEU A 33 -1.52 1.71 18.28
CA LEU A 33 -0.10 1.35 18.35
C LEU A 33 0.33 0.52 17.15
N LEU A 34 -0.49 -0.44 16.74
CA LEU A 34 -0.21 -1.26 15.55
C LEU A 34 -0.15 -0.41 14.29
N THR A 35 -1.00 0.61 14.20
CA THR A 35 -0.97 1.56 13.09
C THR A 35 0.38 2.28 13.01
N VAL A 36 0.86 2.78 14.14
CA VAL A 36 2.13 3.51 14.19
C VAL A 36 3.28 2.58 13.80
N VAL A 37 3.32 1.36 14.34
CA VAL A 37 4.38 0.40 14.04
C VAL A 37 4.37 0.05 12.55
N ALA A 38 3.20 -0.29 12.00
CA ALA A 38 3.09 -0.66 10.59
C ALA A 38 3.46 0.52 9.68
N GLY A 39 3.01 1.72 10.00
CA GLY A 39 3.29 2.92 9.22
C GLY A 39 4.77 3.27 9.20
N LEU A 40 5.41 3.28 10.35
CA LEU A 40 6.85 3.58 10.44
C LEU A 40 7.67 2.51 9.71
N SER A 41 7.33 1.24 9.87
CA SER A 41 8.03 0.14 9.19
C SER A 41 7.89 0.28 7.67
N SER A 42 6.68 0.59 7.21
CA SER A 42 6.41 0.76 5.78
C SER A 42 7.25 1.90 5.20
N VAL A 43 7.27 3.04 5.87
CA VAL A 43 8.01 4.22 5.40
C VAL A 43 9.52 3.97 5.39
N VAL A 44 10.04 3.27 6.39
CA VAL A 44 11.47 2.93 6.43
C VAL A 44 11.84 2.04 5.25
N LEU A 45 11.05 1.01 4.97
CA LEU A 45 11.32 0.11 3.84
C LEU A 45 11.19 0.84 2.51
N LEU A 46 10.21 1.74 2.39
CA LEU A 46 10.07 2.58 1.21
C LEU A 46 11.33 3.42 0.99
N SER A 47 11.79 4.05 2.05
CA SER A 47 13.00 4.88 2.00
C SER A 47 14.22 4.07 1.56
N LEU A 48 14.36 2.86 2.09
CA LEU A 48 15.46 1.97 1.71
C LEU A 48 15.39 1.58 0.23
N SER A 49 14.19 1.36 -0.31
CA SER A 49 14.04 1.05 -1.72
C SER A 49 14.44 2.21 -2.62
N MET A 50 14.28 3.43 -2.13
CA MET A 50 14.65 4.64 -2.88
C MET A 50 16.15 4.86 -2.98
N ARG A 51 16.96 4.05 -2.32
CA ARG A 51 18.41 4.13 -2.47
C ARG A 51 18.85 3.68 -3.86
N THR A 52 18.07 2.85 -4.51
CA THR A 52 18.40 2.32 -5.83
C THR A 52 17.32 2.60 -6.88
N LEU A 53 16.11 2.90 -6.46
CA LEU A 53 15.01 3.20 -7.39
C LEU A 53 14.74 4.70 -7.42
N PRO A 54 14.29 5.24 -8.58
CA PRO A 54 13.86 6.63 -8.64
C PRO A 54 12.72 6.87 -7.64
N MET A 55 12.73 8.05 -7.01
CA MET A 55 11.72 8.41 -6.01
C MET A 55 10.30 8.28 -6.55
N GLY A 56 10.07 8.78 -7.76
CA GLY A 56 8.72 8.73 -8.35
C GLY A 56 8.24 7.31 -8.57
N THR A 57 9.11 6.44 -9.08
CA THR A 57 8.76 5.04 -9.31
C THR A 57 8.47 4.33 -8.00
N ALA A 58 9.35 4.47 -7.01
CA ALA A 58 9.16 3.82 -5.72
C ALA A 58 7.89 4.30 -5.04
N TYR A 59 7.65 5.59 -5.02
CA TYR A 59 6.48 6.15 -4.36
C TYR A 59 5.18 5.74 -5.06
N ALA A 60 5.16 5.78 -6.41
CA ALA A 60 3.98 5.41 -7.18
C ALA A 60 3.62 3.93 -6.99
N VAL A 61 4.63 3.05 -6.98
CA VAL A 61 4.40 1.62 -6.76
C VAL A 61 3.93 1.36 -5.34
N TRP A 62 4.57 1.97 -4.35
CA TRP A 62 4.19 1.85 -2.95
C TRP A 62 2.74 2.31 -2.73
N THR A 63 2.39 3.48 -3.24
CA THR A 63 1.04 4.02 -3.13
C THR A 63 0.03 3.13 -3.88
N GLY A 64 0.41 2.64 -5.07
CA GLY A 64 -0.46 1.78 -5.87
C GLY A 64 -0.75 0.45 -5.19
N ILE A 65 0.28 -0.22 -4.68
CA ILE A 65 0.10 -1.48 -3.95
C ILE A 65 -0.71 -1.25 -2.69
N GLY A 66 -0.34 -0.25 -1.90
CA GLY A 66 -1.05 0.07 -0.66
C GLY A 66 -2.50 0.45 -0.90
N GLY A 67 -2.72 1.34 -1.88
CA GLY A 67 -4.07 1.81 -2.19
C GLY A 67 -4.97 0.73 -2.77
N ALA A 68 -4.48 0.01 -3.79
CA ALA A 68 -5.25 -1.07 -4.42
C ALA A 68 -5.48 -2.22 -3.44
N GLY A 69 -4.45 -2.61 -2.70
CA GLY A 69 -4.57 -3.68 -1.71
C GLY A 69 -5.55 -3.33 -0.60
N THR A 70 -5.51 -2.09 -0.11
CA THR A 70 -6.43 -1.61 0.91
C THR A 70 -7.87 -1.60 0.38
N ALA A 71 -8.05 -1.17 -0.87
CA ALA A 71 -9.38 -1.17 -1.49
C ALA A 71 -9.93 -2.59 -1.61
N ILE A 72 -9.09 -3.54 -2.02
CA ILE A 72 -9.48 -4.94 -2.14
C ILE A 72 -9.84 -5.51 -0.77
N LEU A 73 -9.01 -5.23 0.23
CA LEU A 73 -9.27 -5.68 1.59
C LEU A 73 -10.59 -5.12 2.12
N GLY A 74 -10.85 -3.83 1.85
CA GLY A 74 -12.11 -3.21 2.25
C GLY A 74 -13.32 -3.89 1.64
N MET A 75 -13.22 -4.25 0.36
CA MET A 75 -14.31 -4.98 -0.30
C MET A 75 -14.50 -6.38 0.27
N ALA A 76 -13.41 -7.07 0.59
CA ALA A 76 -13.47 -8.44 1.08
C ALA A 76 -13.92 -8.55 2.53
N VAL A 77 -13.51 -7.61 3.39
CA VAL A 77 -13.66 -7.72 4.84
C VAL A 77 -14.63 -6.70 5.42
N LEU A 78 -14.64 -5.47 4.86
CA LEU A 78 -15.40 -4.36 5.44
C LEU A 78 -16.69 -4.04 4.70
N GLY A 79 -17.01 -4.82 3.67
CA GLY A 79 -18.25 -4.61 2.93
C GLY A 79 -18.28 -3.40 2.02
N ASP A 80 -17.11 -2.89 1.62
CA ASP A 80 -17.04 -1.78 0.69
C ASP A 80 -17.61 -2.18 -0.68
N SER A 81 -18.03 -1.17 -1.45
CA SER A 81 -18.68 -1.39 -2.74
C SER A 81 -17.79 -2.17 -3.71
N VAL A 82 -18.39 -3.15 -4.40
CA VAL A 82 -17.73 -3.89 -5.49
C VAL A 82 -18.26 -3.48 -6.84
N ALA A 83 -18.76 -2.25 -6.97
CA ALA A 83 -19.30 -1.74 -8.23
C ALA A 83 -18.30 -1.91 -9.37
N PRO A 84 -18.76 -2.23 -10.59
CA PRO A 84 -17.87 -2.47 -11.72
C PRO A 84 -16.90 -1.31 -12.00
N MET A 85 -17.37 -0.07 -11.87
CA MET A 85 -16.50 1.10 -12.08
C MET A 85 -15.38 1.17 -11.04
N ARG A 86 -15.69 0.81 -9.79
CA ARG A 86 -14.68 0.76 -8.73
C ARG A 86 -13.62 -0.31 -9.02
N LEU A 87 -14.06 -1.49 -9.48
CA LEU A 87 -13.16 -2.57 -9.85
C LEU A 87 -12.28 -2.17 -11.02
N LEU A 88 -12.82 -1.46 -11.99
CA LEU A 88 -12.05 -0.97 -13.13
C LEU A 88 -10.96 -0.01 -12.68
N CYS A 89 -11.28 0.92 -11.78
CA CYS A 89 -10.31 1.89 -11.28
C CYS A 89 -9.18 1.21 -10.51
N ILE A 90 -9.52 0.22 -9.67
CA ILE A 90 -8.51 -0.54 -8.93
C ILE A 90 -7.62 -1.30 -9.92
N GLY A 91 -8.21 -1.88 -10.96
CA GLY A 91 -7.47 -2.58 -12.01
C GLY A 91 -6.51 -1.66 -12.74
N LEU A 92 -6.90 -0.41 -13.00
CA LEU A 92 -6.03 0.57 -13.63
C LEU A 92 -4.83 0.92 -12.74
N ILE A 93 -5.03 1.02 -11.44
CA ILE A 93 -3.93 1.27 -10.50
C ILE A 93 -2.94 0.12 -10.56
N LEU A 94 -3.43 -1.12 -10.48
CA LEU A 94 -2.57 -2.30 -10.53
C LEU A 94 -1.85 -2.42 -11.88
N ALA A 95 -2.55 -2.11 -12.97
CA ALA A 95 -1.93 -2.12 -14.30
C ALA A 95 -0.79 -1.09 -14.37
N GLY A 96 -0.99 0.08 -13.78
CA GLY A 96 0.06 1.11 -13.72
C GLY A 96 1.27 0.66 -12.91
N VAL A 97 1.06 -0.03 -11.79
CA VAL A 97 2.15 -0.57 -10.97
C VAL A 97 2.95 -1.61 -11.77
N ILE A 98 2.25 -2.53 -12.43
CA ILE A 98 2.91 -3.55 -13.25
C ILE A 98 3.66 -2.89 -14.41
N GLY A 99 3.05 -1.89 -15.04
CA GLY A 99 3.68 -1.14 -16.13
C GLY A 99 4.96 -0.46 -15.69
N LEU A 100 4.95 0.17 -14.51
CA LEU A 100 6.16 0.81 -13.96
C LEU A 100 7.27 -0.21 -13.73
N LYS A 101 6.93 -1.39 -13.23
CA LYS A 101 7.90 -2.44 -13.03
C LYS A 101 8.52 -2.88 -14.37
N LEU A 102 7.67 -3.03 -15.39
CA LEU A 102 8.14 -3.50 -16.71
C LEU A 102 9.00 -2.48 -17.45
N VAL A 103 8.68 -1.18 -17.32
CA VAL A 103 9.47 -0.14 -17.99
C VAL A 103 10.70 0.29 -17.19
N SER A 104 10.77 -0.10 -15.93
CA SER A 104 11.96 0.14 -15.11
C SER A 104 12.97 -0.94 -15.43
N ALA A 105 14.12 -0.58 -15.92
CA ALA A 105 15.16 -1.55 -16.32
C ALA A 105 15.77 -2.29 -15.12
N ASN A 106 15.29 -2.04 -13.94
CA ASN A 106 15.88 -2.61 -12.72
C ASN A 106 14.95 -3.61 -12.07
#